data_18d33d2c11e6de0f97b0e1e464484353
#
_entry.id   18d33d2c11e6de0f97b0e1e464484353
#
_cell.length_a   1.000
_cell.length_b   1.000
_cell.length_c   1.000
_cell.angle_alpha   90.00
_cell.angle_beta   90.00
_cell.angle_gamma   90.00
#
_symmetry.space_group_name_H-M   'P 1'
#
loop_
_entity.id
_entity.type
_entity.pdbx_description
1 polymer ?
#
loop_
_entity_poly.entity_id
_entity_poly.type
_entity_poly.pdbx_seq_one_letter_code
_entity_poly.pdbx_strand_id
1 'polypeptide(L)'
;GAKVVRFCVPREPNSFRSEISLPSEKGFNERWYGILTYVPDDWKIDPNKGADILIQWHAIPGNWRSTHPNLTICVQHSNWQARRNYGSPQKAPERKFHKLEKPLQPGAWVSWIIHAKWSPGKNGLVRIWKDGGLVLDQKGPNVYGTIGKEYTPYLKTGLYHPEWNLNSDARKKRYEAEISGVTKKETYVAKVVVGSEDATYEMMASHLEFQKEGDRETSPVGNGPKAVPGE
;
A
#
# COMPACT_ATOMS: atom_id res chain seq x y z
N GLY A 1 -2.51 2.24 23.08
CA GLY A 1 -3.18 1.79 21.86
C GLY A 1 -2.34 2.08 20.62
N ALA A 2 -2.49 1.31 19.55
CA ALA A 2 -1.79 1.54 18.29
C ALA A 2 -2.23 2.87 17.66
N LYS A 3 -1.26 3.65 17.17
CA LYS A 3 -1.56 4.88 16.42
C LYS A 3 -2.05 4.51 15.03
N VAL A 4 -3.16 5.11 14.61
CA VAL A 4 -3.77 4.89 13.30
C VAL A 4 -3.88 6.21 12.57
N VAL A 5 -3.48 6.24 11.31
CA VAL A 5 -3.62 7.41 10.45
C VAL A 5 -4.84 7.22 9.56
N ARG A 6 -5.76 8.17 9.59
CA ARG A 6 -6.92 8.25 8.71
C ARG A 6 -6.56 9.05 7.46
N PHE A 7 -6.92 8.52 6.30
CA PHE A 7 -6.84 9.17 5.02
C PHE A 7 -8.25 9.38 4.48
N CYS A 8 -8.61 10.62 4.23
CA CYS A 8 -9.93 10.99 3.75
C CYS A 8 -9.80 11.80 2.46
N VAL A 9 -10.58 11.44 1.47
CA VAL A 9 -10.72 12.16 0.21
C VAL A 9 -12.19 12.54 0.10
N PRO A 10 -12.55 13.80 0.36
CA PRO A 10 -13.91 14.29 0.14
C PRO A 10 -14.20 14.35 -1.36
N ARG A 11 -15.46 14.18 -1.73
CA ARG A 11 -15.91 14.34 -3.13
C ARG A 11 -16.08 15.80 -3.47
N GLU A 12 -14.96 16.44 -3.70
CA GLU A 12 -14.86 17.83 -4.12
C GLU A 12 -14.02 17.93 -5.40
N PRO A 13 -14.23 18.93 -6.26
CA PRO A 13 -13.44 19.09 -7.47
C PRO A 13 -11.94 19.09 -7.16
N ASN A 14 -11.21 18.22 -7.85
CA ASN A 14 -9.76 18.02 -7.68
C ASN A 14 -9.28 17.50 -6.30
N SER A 15 -10.18 17.10 -5.42
CA SER A 15 -9.84 16.31 -4.23
C SER A 15 -9.83 14.83 -4.61
N PHE A 16 -8.65 14.27 -4.85
CA PHE A 16 -8.52 12.91 -5.40
C PHE A 16 -7.47 12.06 -4.70
N ARG A 17 -6.72 12.61 -3.75
CA ARG A 17 -5.74 11.86 -2.97
C ARG A 17 -5.51 12.40 -1.57
N SER A 18 -5.26 11.49 -0.66
CA SER A 18 -4.74 11.71 0.68
C SER A 18 -3.76 10.56 0.94
N GLU A 19 -2.46 10.82 0.88
CA GLU A 19 -1.40 9.80 0.95
C GLU A 19 -0.20 10.33 1.71
N ILE A 20 0.51 9.43 2.38
CA ILE A 20 1.90 9.65 2.79
C ILE A 20 2.84 8.96 1.81
N SER A 21 4.05 9.49 1.66
CA SER A 21 5.11 8.90 0.85
C SER A 21 6.39 8.77 1.62
N LEU A 22 7.09 7.65 1.42
CA LEU A 22 8.44 7.47 1.91
C LEU A 22 9.45 8.11 0.94
N PRO A 23 10.66 8.44 1.41
CA PRO A 23 11.73 8.91 0.53
C PRO A 23 12.08 7.85 -0.55
N SER A 24 12.54 8.33 -1.69
CA SER A 24 13.13 7.45 -2.71
C SER A 24 14.58 7.13 -2.35
N GLU A 25 15.02 5.95 -2.76
CA GLU A 25 16.40 5.49 -2.58
C GLU A 25 17.10 5.43 -3.95
N LYS A 26 18.40 5.72 -3.98
CA LYS A 26 19.22 5.53 -5.18
C LYS A 26 19.45 4.03 -5.45
N GLY A 27 19.54 3.67 -6.72
CA GLY A 27 19.73 2.30 -7.17
C GLY A 27 18.43 1.49 -7.21
N PHE A 28 18.50 0.30 -7.78
CA PHE A 28 17.42 -0.67 -7.76
C PHE A 28 17.65 -1.66 -6.62
N ASN A 29 17.06 -1.35 -5.46
CA ASN A 29 17.25 -2.12 -4.25
C ASN A 29 16.23 -3.25 -4.12
N GLU A 30 16.58 -4.28 -3.37
CA GLU A 30 15.65 -5.29 -2.88
C GLU A 30 15.12 -4.87 -1.52
N ARG A 31 13.79 -4.90 -1.34
CA ARG A 31 13.14 -4.41 -0.13
C ARG A 31 11.93 -5.26 0.23
N TRP A 32 11.67 -5.30 1.52
CA TRP A 32 10.45 -5.81 2.09
C TRP A 32 9.59 -4.67 2.63
N TYR A 33 8.29 -4.79 2.49
CA TYR A 33 7.34 -3.81 3.00
C TYR A 33 6.23 -4.54 3.74
N GLY A 34 5.93 -4.08 4.95
CA GLY A 34 4.81 -4.53 5.75
C GLY A 34 3.84 -3.36 5.94
N ILE A 35 2.56 -3.54 5.63
CA ILE A 35 1.56 -2.49 5.71
C ILE A 35 0.26 -3.06 6.24
N LEU A 36 -0.33 -2.36 7.21
CA LEU A 36 -1.61 -2.73 7.79
C LEU A 36 -2.63 -1.67 7.42
N THR A 37 -3.61 -2.05 6.61
CA THR A 37 -4.66 -1.16 6.08
C THR A 37 -6.03 -1.59 6.54
N TYR A 38 -6.94 -0.61 6.68
CA TYR A 38 -8.34 -0.85 6.98
C TYR A 38 -9.22 -0.06 6.02
N VAL A 39 -10.24 -0.72 5.51
CA VAL A 39 -11.30 -0.12 4.70
C VAL A 39 -12.57 -0.16 5.53
N PRO A 40 -13.22 0.98 5.80
CA PRO A 40 -14.43 1.05 6.61
C PRO A 40 -15.56 0.15 6.11
N ASP A 41 -16.43 -0.28 7.00
CA ASP A 41 -17.58 -1.13 6.71
C ASP A 41 -18.64 -0.43 5.84
N ASP A 42 -18.72 0.90 5.92
CA ASP A 42 -19.58 1.73 5.08
C ASP A 42 -18.97 2.07 3.70
N TRP A 43 -17.85 1.42 3.33
CA TRP A 43 -17.18 1.64 2.04
C TRP A 43 -18.10 1.42 0.86
N LYS A 44 -18.34 2.47 0.12
CA LYS A 44 -19.12 2.41 -1.11
C LYS A 44 -18.22 2.21 -2.32
N ILE A 45 -18.58 1.23 -3.14
CA ILE A 45 -17.89 0.95 -4.38
C ILE A 45 -18.38 1.95 -5.42
N ASP A 46 -17.42 2.57 -6.11
CA ASP A 46 -17.75 3.43 -7.24
C ASP A 46 -18.18 2.54 -8.43
N PRO A 47 -19.40 2.71 -8.95
CA PRO A 47 -19.87 2.00 -10.13
C PRO A 47 -19.09 2.36 -11.39
N ASN A 48 -18.44 3.52 -11.42
CA ASN A 48 -17.70 4.05 -12.54
C ASN A 48 -16.28 3.48 -12.65
N LYS A 49 -16.10 2.21 -12.88
CA LYS A 49 -14.84 1.55 -13.32
C LYS A 49 -13.50 2.08 -12.73
N GLY A 50 -13.52 3.06 -11.87
CA GLY A 50 -12.37 3.60 -11.17
C GLY A 50 -11.78 2.58 -10.21
N ALA A 51 -10.49 2.70 -9.93
CA ALA A 51 -9.86 1.93 -8.87
C ALA A 51 -9.46 2.87 -7.74
N ASP A 52 -9.74 2.43 -6.52
CA ASP A 52 -9.22 3.06 -5.32
C ASP A 52 -7.83 2.48 -5.02
N ILE A 53 -6.81 3.29 -5.12
CA ILE A 53 -5.44 2.88 -4.87
C ILE A 53 -5.12 3.15 -3.40
N LEU A 54 -4.74 2.10 -2.66
CA LEU A 54 -4.41 2.19 -1.25
C LEU A 54 -2.90 2.15 -1.00
N ILE A 55 -2.17 1.42 -1.84
CA ILE A 55 -0.73 1.26 -1.73
C ILE A 55 -0.14 1.36 -3.12
N GLN A 56 0.93 2.14 -3.29
CA GLN A 56 1.61 2.24 -4.57
C GLN A 56 3.10 2.50 -4.42
N TRP A 57 3.87 1.98 -5.37
CA TRP A 57 5.30 2.28 -5.52
C TRP A 57 5.51 3.05 -6.80
N HIS A 58 6.02 4.25 -6.65
CA HIS A 58 6.17 5.16 -7.78
C HIS A 58 7.64 5.44 -8.03
N ALA A 59 8.11 5.23 -9.26
CA ALA A 59 9.44 5.65 -9.65
C ALA A 59 9.50 7.17 -9.85
N ILE A 60 10.71 7.73 -9.66
CA ILE A 60 11.00 9.06 -10.18
C ILE A 60 11.40 8.86 -11.64
N PRO A 61 10.54 9.22 -12.59
CA PRO A 61 10.86 9.03 -13.99
C PRO A 61 11.95 10.04 -14.38
N GLY A 62 12.98 9.58 -15.01
CA GLY A 62 13.94 10.46 -15.69
C GLY A 62 13.23 11.29 -16.77
N ASN A 63 13.45 10.98 -18.04
CA ASN A 63 12.83 11.69 -19.17
C ASN A 63 11.47 11.14 -19.62
N TRP A 64 10.77 10.36 -18.78
CA TRP A 64 9.45 9.84 -19.10
C TRP A 64 8.39 10.92 -18.90
N ARG A 65 7.61 11.20 -19.94
CA ARG A 65 6.54 12.23 -19.89
C ARG A 65 5.39 11.89 -18.95
N SER A 66 5.13 10.62 -18.73
CA SER A 66 4.07 10.15 -17.83
C SER A 66 4.38 8.72 -17.41
N THR A 67 4.53 8.51 -16.12
CA THR A 67 4.69 7.16 -15.58
C THR A 67 3.52 6.83 -14.67
N HIS A 68 3.02 5.60 -14.82
CA HIS A 68 2.16 5.00 -13.81
C HIS A 68 3.04 4.44 -12.69
N PRO A 69 2.50 4.29 -11.47
CA PRO A 69 3.19 3.57 -10.41
C PRO A 69 3.69 2.22 -10.90
N ASN A 70 4.90 1.83 -10.51
CA ASN A 70 5.49 0.54 -10.87
C ASN A 70 4.70 -0.64 -10.30
N LEU A 71 4.20 -0.49 -9.08
CA LEU A 71 3.31 -1.43 -8.43
C LEU A 71 2.18 -0.67 -7.74
N THR A 72 0.96 -1.18 -7.82
CA THR A 72 -0.16 -0.71 -7.02
C THR A 72 -0.93 -1.88 -6.44
N ILE A 73 -1.44 -1.69 -5.22
CA ILE A 73 -2.50 -2.52 -4.64
C ILE A 73 -3.73 -1.61 -4.53
N CYS A 74 -4.80 -2.03 -5.17
CA CYS A 74 -6.01 -1.22 -5.31
C CYS A 74 -7.26 -2.09 -5.22
N VAL A 75 -8.39 -1.44 -4.96
CA VAL A 75 -9.73 -2.02 -5.04
C VAL A 75 -10.40 -1.56 -6.31
N GLN A 76 -10.91 -2.49 -7.10
CA GLN A 76 -11.76 -2.20 -8.25
C GLN A 76 -12.91 -3.19 -8.31
N HIS A 77 -14.14 -2.71 -8.41
CA HIS A 77 -15.36 -3.54 -8.44
C HIS A 77 -15.38 -4.60 -7.34
N SER A 78 -15.18 -4.21 -6.09
CA SER A 78 -15.13 -5.09 -4.91
C SER A 78 -13.98 -6.09 -4.90
N ASN A 79 -13.03 -6.02 -5.83
CA ASN A 79 -11.92 -6.96 -5.88
C ASN A 79 -10.60 -6.24 -5.63
N TRP A 80 -9.74 -6.90 -4.87
CA TRP A 80 -8.35 -6.51 -4.78
C TRP A 80 -7.62 -6.82 -6.07
N GLN A 81 -6.80 -5.88 -6.51
CA GLN A 81 -5.93 -6.03 -7.68
C GLN A 81 -4.53 -5.52 -7.36
N ALA A 82 -3.53 -6.22 -7.89
CA ALA A 82 -2.20 -5.68 -8.07
C ALA A 82 -2.00 -5.27 -9.52
N ARG A 83 -1.42 -4.11 -9.74
CA ARG A 83 -1.06 -3.63 -11.08
C ARG A 83 0.43 -3.38 -11.12
N ARG A 84 1.07 -3.91 -12.15
CA ARG A 84 2.51 -3.79 -12.36
C ARG A 84 2.77 -3.08 -13.68
N ASN A 85 3.58 -2.01 -13.64
CA ASN A 85 3.97 -1.26 -14.81
C ASN A 85 5.50 -1.21 -14.89
N TYR A 86 6.01 -1.50 -16.07
CA TYR A 86 7.45 -1.52 -16.35
C TYR A 86 7.71 -1.22 -17.83
N GLY A 87 8.94 -1.04 -18.20
CA GLY A 87 9.29 -0.82 -19.60
C GLY A 87 10.62 -0.11 -19.79
N SER A 88 10.85 0.34 -21.00
CA SER A 88 12.03 1.13 -21.36
C SER A 88 11.61 2.48 -21.93
N PRO A 89 12.51 3.50 -21.91
CA PRO A 89 12.23 4.82 -22.46
C PRO A 89 11.82 4.83 -23.95
N GLN A 90 12.19 3.78 -24.68
CA GLN A 90 11.99 3.66 -26.12
C GLN A 90 10.68 2.98 -26.50
N LYS A 91 9.96 2.40 -25.52
CA LYS A 91 8.72 1.64 -25.76
C LYS A 91 7.61 2.11 -24.84
N ALA A 92 6.36 1.96 -25.29
CA ALA A 92 5.22 2.17 -24.41
C ALA A 92 5.32 1.25 -23.18
N PRO A 93 4.96 1.75 -21.98
CA PRO A 93 4.99 0.95 -20.78
C PRO A 93 4.12 -0.29 -20.89
N GLU A 94 4.64 -1.42 -20.46
CA GLU A 94 3.86 -2.62 -20.28
C GLU A 94 3.06 -2.52 -18.98
N ARG A 95 1.82 -3.00 -19.03
CA ARG A 95 0.90 -3.04 -17.88
C ARG A 95 0.39 -4.44 -17.67
N LYS A 96 0.52 -4.94 -16.45
CA LYS A 96 -0.02 -6.24 -16.04
C LYS A 96 -0.98 -6.05 -14.89
N PHE A 97 -2.16 -6.65 -15.01
CA PHE A 97 -3.20 -6.62 -14.01
C PHE A 97 -3.35 -8.02 -13.42
N HIS A 98 -3.32 -8.11 -12.10
CA HIS A 98 -3.47 -9.36 -11.37
C HIS A 98 -4.65 -9.21 -10.42
N LYS A 99 -5.72 -9.97 -10.66
CA LYS A 99 -6.80 -10.11 -9.68
C LYS A 99 -6.23 -10.91 -8.50
N LEU A 100 -6.29 -10.35 -7.31
CA LEU A 100 -5.89 -11.05 -6.10
C LEU A 100 -7.06 -11.89 -5.60
N GLU A 101 -6.72 -13.02 -5.01
CA GLU A 101 -7.74 -13.89 -4.41
C GLU A 101 -8.41 -13.17 -3.23
N LYS A 102 -9.66 -13.53 -3.00
CA LYS A 102 -10.57 -12.96 -2.02
C LYS A 102 -10.98 -11.51 -2.33
N PRO A 103 -12.29 -11.24 -2.41
CA PRO A 103 -12.81 -9.91 -2.62
C PRO A 103 -12.47 -8.98 -1.44
N LEU A 104 -12.69 -7.68 -1.63
CA LEU A 104 -12.67 -6.73 -0.54
C LEU A 104 -13.73 -7.13 0.51
N GLN A 105 -13.32 -7.16 1.75
CA GLN A 105 -14.19 -7.26 2.93
C GLN A 105 -14.06 -5.94 3.71
N PRO A 106 -15.00 -5.00 3.55
CA PRO A 106 -15.03 -3.80 4.37
C PRO A 106 -15.19 -4.16 5.85
N GLY A 107 -14.73 -3.28 6.72
CA GLY A 107 -14.81 -3.50 8.17
C GLY A 107 -13.71 -4.38 8.75
N ALA A 108 -12.71 -4.75 7.96
CA ALA A 108 -11.61 -5.60 8.41
C ALA A 108 -10.24 -4.98 8.13
N TRP A 109 -9.31 -5.18 9.05
CA TRP A 109 -7.90 -4.92 8.81
C TRP A 109 -7.33 -5.95 7.84
N VAL A 110 -6.50 -5.49 6.92
CA VAL A 110 -5.79 -6.32 5.95
C VAL A 110 -4.30 -6.13 6.13
N SER A 111 -3.59 -7.23 6.36
CA SER A 111 -2.14 -7.23 6.40
C SER A 111 -1.56 -7.50 5.02
N TRP A 112 -0.63 -6.66 4.63
CA TRP A 112 0.12 -6.77 3.38
C TRP A 112 1.59 -6.95 3.69
N ILE A 113 2.20 -8.00 3.14
CA ILE A 113 3.65 -8.14 3.09
C ILE A 113 4.05 -8.20 1.63
N ILE A 114 4.98 -7.35 1.24
CA ILE A 114 5.47 -7.27 -0.13
C ILE A 114 6.98 -7.46 -0.11
N HIS A 115 7.47 -8.40 -0.90
CA HIS A 115 8.88 -8.55 -1.21
C HIS A 115 9.12 -8.13 -2.65
N ALA A 116 9.94 -7.13 -2.86
CA ALA A 116 10.23 -6.59 -4.17
C ALA A 116 11.74 -6.45 -4.41
N LYS A 117 12.23 -7.16 -5.40
CA LYS A 117 13.53 -6.90 -6.02
C LYS A 117 13.30 -6.05 -7.25
N TRP A 118 13.56 -4.76 -7.11
CA TRP A 118 13.31 -3.81 -8.18
C TRP A 118 14.35 -3.97 -9.28
N SER A 119 13.89 -4.19 -10.52
CA SER A 119 14.79 -4.38 -11.66
C SER A 119 14.06 -4.15 -12.98
N PRO A 120 14.72 -3.52 -13.97
CA PRO A 120 14.23 -3.47 -15.34
C PRO A 120 14.47 -4.78 -16.10
N GLY A 121 15.23 -5.73 -15.54
CA GLY A 121 15.63 -6.99 -16.15
C GLY A 121 14.86 -8.21 -15.66
N LYS A 122 15.28 -9.38 -16.14
CA LYS A 122 14.64 -10.68 -15.83
C LYS A 122 14.81 -11.11 -14.37
N ASN A 123 15.75 -10.51 -13.63
CA ASN A 123 16.04 -10.78 -12.22
C ASN A 123 15.12 -10.03 -11.24
N GLY A 124 14.20 -9.22 -11.75
CA GLY A 124 13.18 -8.59 -10.91
C GLY A 124 12.23 -9.60 -10.28
N LEU A 125 11.67 -9.24 -9.12
CA LEU A 125 10.73 -10.07 -8.37
C LEU A 125 9.70 -9.17 -7.69
N VAL A 126 8.46 -9.62 -7.67
CA VAL A 126 7.41 -9.07 -6.79
C VAL A 126 6.63 -10.25 -6.21
N ARG A 127 6.63 -10.37 -4.90
CA ARG A 127 5.77 -11.25 -4.12
C ARG A 127 4.85 -10.45 -3.23
N ILE A 128 3.60 -10.85 -3.13
CA ILE A 128 2.62 -10.19 -2.26
C ILE A 128 1.92 -11.26 -1.45
N TRP A 129 1.92 -11.08 -0.16
CA TRP A 129 1.08 -11.83 0.79
C TRP A 129 -0.02 -10.91 1.30
N LYS A 130 -1.21 -11.46 1.37
CA LYS A 130 -2.40 -10.81 1.93
C LYS A 130 -2.93 -11.71 3.06
N ASP A 131 -3.03 -11.17 4.27
CA ASP A 131 -3.51 -11.89 5.44
C ASP A 131 -2.84 -13.28 5.61
N GLY A 132 -1.53 -13.31 5.44
CA GLY A 132 -0.71 -14.53 5.55
C GLY A 132 -0.64 -15.40 4.29
N GLY A 133 -1.57 -15.26 3.36
CA GLY A 133 -1.58 -16.04 2.10
C GLY A 133 -0.79 -15.38 0.98
N LEU A 134 0.05 -16.14 0.27
CA LEU A 134 0.75 -15.67 -0.93
C LEU A 134 -0.27 -15.51 -2.07
N VAL A 135 -0.49 -14.26 -2.52
CA VAL A 135 -1.50 -13.92 -3.55
C VAL A 135 -0.88 -13.50 -4.87
N LEU A 136 0.42 -13.22 -4.90
CA LEU A 136 1.16 -12.93 -6.13
C LEU A 136 2.62 -13.37 -5.98
N ASP A 137 3.14 -14.11 -6.97
CA ASP A 137 4.57 -14.40 -7.15
C ASP A 137 4.94 -14.18 -8.61
N GLN A 138 5.63 -13.10 -8.90
CA GLN A 138 5.98 -12.70 -10.27
C GLN A 138 7.44 -12.35 -10.40
N LYS A 139 8.11 -13.03 -11.32
CA LYS A 139 9.49 -12.74 -11.73
C LYS A 139 9.51 -11.88 -12.99
N GLY A 140 10.61 -11.19 -13.20
CA GLY A 140 10.86 -10.36 -14.37
C GLY A 140 10.78 -8.86 -14.11
N PRO A 141 10.86 -8.02 -15.16
CA PRO A 141 10.95 -6.58 -15.01
C PRO A 141 9.76 -6.00 -14.26
N ASN A 142 10.02 -5.04 -13.38
CA ASN A 142 9.02 -4.40 -12.53
C ASN A 142 9.28 -2.90 -12.31
N VAL A 143 10.27 -2.33 -13.00
CA VAL A 143 10.54 -0.89 -13.03
C VAL A 143 10.73 -0.40 -14.45
N TYR A 144 10.73 0.92 -14.60
CA TYR A 144 11.14 1.57 -15.83
C TYR A 144 12.66 1.61 -15.88
N GLY A 145 13.24 1.08 -16.94
CA GLY A 145 14.67 1.22 -17.20
C GLY A 145 14.99 2.67 -17.53
N THR A 146 15.79 3.32 -16.71
CA THR A 146 16.26 4.68 -16.93
C THR A 146 17.77 4.65 -17.10
N ILE A 147 18.27 5.24 -18.17
CA ILE A 147 19.72 5.37 -18.37
C ILE A 147 20.24 6.44 -17.40
N GLY A 148 21.11 6.05 -16.49
CA GLY A 148 21.82 6.95 -15.58
C GLY A 148 21.05 7.52 -14.41
N LYS A 149 19.83 7.08 -14.16
CA LYS A 149 19.04 7.47 -12.98
C LYS A 149 18.27 6.28 -12.44
N GLU A 150 18.94 5.46 -11.68
CA GLU A 150 18.34 4.31 -11.02
C GLU A 150 17.84 4.71 -9.65
N TYR A 151 16.54 4.55 -9.42
CA TYR A 151 15.91 4.77 -8.14
C TYR A 151 14.96 3.62 -7.80
N THR A 152 15.03 3.16 -6.58
CA THR A 152 14.02 2.28 -6.02
C THR A 152 12.68 3.02 -6.01
N PRO A 153 11.61 2.42 -6.56
CA PRO A 153 10.29 3.02 -6.47
C PRO A 153 9.91 3.29 -5.01
N TYR A 154 9.54 4.53 -4.72
CA TYR A 154 9.16 4.94 -3.37
C TYR A 154 7.72 4.56 -3.05
N LEU A 155 7.53 4.07 -1.83
CA LEU A 155 6.23 3.67 -1.32
C LEU A 155 5.36 4.90 -1.03
N LYS A 156 4.10 4.83 -1.44
CA LYS A 156 3.00 5.66 -0.96
C LYS A 156 1.89 4.79 -0.42
N THR A 157 1.27 5.23 0.65
CA THR A 157 0.07 4.57 1.19
C THR A 157 -0.93 5.59 1.68
N GLY A 158 -2.20 5.23 1.66
CA GLY A 158 -3.33 6.08 1.98
C GLY A 158 -4.47 5.83 1.01
N LEU A 159 -4.96 6.87 0.38
CA LEU A 159 -6.06 6.78 -0.57
C LEU A 159 -5.81 7.68 -1.78
N TYR A 160 -5.87 7.09 -2.96
CA TYR A 160 -5.87 7.80 -4.22
C TYR A 160 -7.03 7.30 -5.10
N HIS A 161 -7.98 8.19 -5.39
CA HIS A 161 -9.13 7.93 -6.27
C HIS A 161 -8.95 8.69 -7.58
N PRO A 162 -8.35 8.09 -8.63
CA PRO A 162 -7.98 8.79 -9.86
C PRO A 162 -9.14 9.45 -10.60
N GLU A 163 -10.35 8.91 -10.48
CA GLU A 163 -11.51 9.42 -11.23
C GLU A 163 -11.98 10.80 -10.76
N TRP A 164 -11.64 11.19 -9.52
CA TRP A 164 -11.93 12.52 -9.00
C TRP A 164 -10.86 13.56 -9.35
N ASN A 165 -9.82 13.17 -10.05
CA ASN A 165 -8.87 14.09 -10.66
C ASN A 165 -9.45 14.60 -11.99
N LEU A 166 -9.99 15.80 -11.99
CA LEU A 166 -10.72 16.40 -13.13
C LEU A 166 -9.81 16.97 -14.22
N ASN A 167 -8.68 16.37 -14.46
CA ASN A 167 -7.68 16.82 -15.44
C ASN A 167 -8.01 16.46 -16.89
N SER A 168 -9.17 15.87 -17.17
CA SER A 168 -9.66 15.61 -18.52
C SER A 168 -11.17 15.68 -18.60
N ASP A 169 -11.70 16.04 -19.76
CA ASP A 169 -13.16 16.17 -19.97
C ASP A 169 -13.89 14.84 -19.75
N ALA A 170 -13.25 13.71 -20.11
CA ALA A 170 -13.82 12.40 -19.84
C ALA A 170 -13.97 12.12 -18.33
N ARG A 171 -13.05 12.58 -17.50
CA ARG A 171 -13.16 12.46 -16.04
C ARG A 171 -14.19 13.42 -15.47
N LYS A 172 -14.23 14.65 -15.95
CA LYS A 172 -15.29 15.63 -15.57
C LYS A 172 -16.67 15.06 -15.82
N LYS A 173 -16.94 14.56 -17.05
CA LYS A 173 -18.22 13.94 -17.40
C LYS A 173 -18.59 12.77 -16.48
N ARG A 174 -17.63 11.89 -16.15
CA ARG A 174 -17.88 10.77 -15.23
C ARG A 174 -18.17 11.25 -13.81
N TYR A 175 -17.41 12.22 -13.33
CA TYR A 175 -17.60 12.83 -12.02
C TYR A 175 -18.99 13.47 -11.88
N GLU A 176 -19.43 14.21 -12.90
CA GLU A 176 -20.74 14.86 -12.94
C GLU A 176 -21.89 13.84 -13.07
N ALA A 177 -21.69 12.77 -13.84
CA ALA A 177 -22.67 11.70 -14.05
C ALA A 177 -22.77 10.72 -12.86
N GLU A 178 -21.89 10.81 -11.89
CA GLU A 178 -21.87 9.90 -10.75
C GLU A 178 -22.99 10.21 -9.76
N ILE A 179 -23.98 9.31 -9.71
CA ILE A 179 -25.14 9.39 -8.81
C ILE A 179 -24.95 8.49 -7.58
N SER A 180 -23.72 8.07 -7.29
CA SER A 180 -23.44 7.02 -6.30
C SER A 180 -23.80 7.38 -4.85
N GLY A 181 -24.07 8.66 -4.55
CA GLY A 181 -24.26 9.14 -3.18
C GLY A 181 -22.98 9.02 -2.33
N VAL A 182 -21.84 8.80 -2.96
CA VAL A 182 -20.53 8.81 -2.28
C VAL A 182 -20.10 10.26 -2.09
N THR A 183 -20.07 10.72 -0.85
CA THR A 183 -19.64 12.09 -0.50
C THR A 183 -18.16 12.15 -0.09
N LYS A 184 -17.59 11.03 0.28
CA LYS A 184 -16.18 10.88 0.66
C LYS A 184 -15.76 9.42 0.54
N LYS A 185 -14.45 9.21 0.48
CA LYS A 185 -13.83 7.90 0.68
C LYS A 185 -12.78 7.97 1.77
N GLU A 186 -12.65 6.92 2.56
CA GLU A 186 -11.73 6.86 3.69
C GLU A 186 -11.00 5.52 3.76
N THR A 187 -9.75 5.57 4.17
CA THR A 187 -8.98 4.38 4.58
C THR A 187 -8.15 4.71 5.81
N TYR A 188 -7.68 3.67 6.47
CA TYR A 188 -6.81 3.83 7.63
C TYR A 188 -5.57 2.97 7.47
N VAL A 189 -4.46 3.45 7.99
CA VAL A 189 -3.17 2.74 8.03
C VAL A 189 -2.66 2.77 9.45
N ALA A 190 -2.38 1.60 10.00
CA ALA A 190 -1.88 1.49 11.38
C ALA A 190 -0.36 1.28 11.43
N LYS A 191 0.19 0.55 10.48
CA LYS A 191 1.63 0.22 10.45
C LYS A 191 2.16 0.33 9.04
N VAL A 192 3.37 0.86 8.92
CA VAL A 192 4.21 0.80 7.71
C VAL A 192 5.62 0.44 8.15
N VAL A 193 6.11 -0.68 7.68
CA VAL A 193 7.44 -1.21 8.00
C VAL A 193 8.20 -1.43 6.70
N VAL A 194 9.49 -1.08 6.68
CA VAL A 194 10.39 -1.35 5.55
C VAL A 194 11.55 -2.18 6.05
N GLY A 195 11.77 -3.32 5.42
CA GLY A 195 12.91 -4.21 5.66
C GLY A 195 13.94 -4.12 4.54
N SER A 196 15.20 -4.41 4.88
CA SER A 196 16.29 -4.59 3.92
C SER A 196 16.11 -5.86 3.08
N GLU A 197 17.07 -6.14 2.21
CA GLU A 197 17.13 -7.38 1.46
C GLU A 197 17.27 -8.64 2.34
N ASP A 198 17.85 -8.49 3.53
CA ASP A 198 18.03 -9.57 4.50
C ASP A 198 16.78 -9.88 5.35
N ALA A 199 15.72 -9.08 5.21
CA ALA A 199 14.49 -9.34 5.95
C ALA A 199 13.79 -10.61 5.41
N THR A 200 12.98 -11.22 6.28
CA THR A 200 12.19 -12.41 5.93
C THR A 200 10.69 -12.12 6.07
N TYR A 201 9.88 -13.03 5.53
CA TYR A 201 8.43 -12.97 5.70
C TYR A 201 8.05 -12.97 7.21
N GLU A 202 8.67 -13.84 8.00
CA GLU A 202 8.38 -13.98 9.43
C GLU A 202 8.72 -12.71 10.21
N MET A 203 9.87 -12.09 9.91
CA MET A 203 10.22 -10.79 10.50
C MET A 203 9.20 -9.72 10.17
N MET A 204 8.76 -9.64 8.91
CA MET A 204 7.76 -8.65 8.50
C MET A 204 6.39 -8.93 9.13
N ALA A 205 6.00 -10.21 9.22
CA ALA A 205 4.74 -10.63 9.83
C ALA A 205 4.67 -10.25 11.30
N SER A 206 5.72 -10.53 12.07
CA SER A 206 5.78 -10.19 13.50
C SER A 206 5.60 -8.70 13.78
N HIS A 207 6.10 -7.85 12.89
CA HIS A 207 5.90 -6.40 13.00
C HIS A 207 4.46 -5.96 12.73
N LEU A 208 3.67 -6.75 11.99
CA LEU A 208 2.28 -6.40 11.63
C LEU A 208 1.26 -6.92 12.64
N GLU A 209 1.64 -7.82 13.53
CA GLU A 209 0.74 -8.29 14.58
C GLU A 209 0.25 -7.12 15.44
N PHE A 210 -1.06 -7.06 15.67
CA PHE A 210 -1.60 -6.23 16.74
C PHE A 210 -1.22 -6.90 18.06
N GLN A 211 -0.52 -6.21 18.92
CA GLN A 211 -0.43 -6.63 20.32
C GLN A 211 -1.88 -6.67 20.87
N LYS A 212 -2.39 -7.86 21.11
CA LYS A 212 -3.66 -7.99 21.82
C LYS A 212 -3.48 -7.31 23.18
N GLU A 213 -4.34 -6.35 23.51
CA GLU A 213 -4.42 -5.80 24.85
C GLU A 213 -4.81 -6.96 25.78
N GLY A 214 -3.85 -7.55 26.47
CA GLY A 214 -4.06 -8.69 27.37
C GLY A 214 -2.77 -9.32 27.90
N ASP A 215 -1.69 -9.23 27.16
CA ASP A 215 -0.40 -9.80 27.59
C ASP A 215 0.49 -8.78 28.33
N ARG A 216 -0.09 -7.91 29.14
CA ARG A 216 0.68 -7.34 30.25
C ARG A 216 0.73 -8.41 31.33
N GLU A 217 1.77 -9.24 31.28
CA GLU A 217 2.20 -9.99 32.45
C GLU A 217 2.15 -9.03 33.65
N THR A 218 1.32 -9.35 34.61
CA THR A 218 1.38 -8.76 35.94
C THR A 218 2.77 -9.09 36.47
N SER A 219 3.67 -8.11 36.39
CA SER A 219 4.93 -8.22 37.10
C SER A 219 4.61 -8.55 38.54
N PRO A 220 5.20 -9.62 39.12
CA PRO A 220 4.96 -9.95 40.52
C PRO A 220 5.37 -8.72 41.34
N VAL A 221 4.41 -8.17 42.08
CA VAL A 221 4.66 -7.14 43.07
C VAL A 221 5.68 -7.70 44.04
N GLY A 222 6.89 -7.16 43.95
CA GLY A 222 7.98 -7.50 44.86
C GLY A 222 7.54 -7.25 46.31
N ASN A 223 7.51 -8.30 47.10
CA ASN A 223 7.37 -8.21 48.55
C ASN A 223 8.51 -7.31 49.07
N GLY A 224 8.19 -6.10 49.44
CA GLY A 224 9.09 -5.24 50.19
C GLY A 224 9.46 -5.87 51.53
N PRO A 225 10.67 -5.60 52.05
CA PRO A 225 11.13 -6.21 53.28
C PRO A 225 10.24 -5.83 54.46
N LYS A 226 9.81 -6.85 55.21
CA LYS A 226 9.12 -6.65 56.51
C LYS A 226 10.03 -5.91 57.44
N ALA A 227 9.56 -4.79 58.00
CA ALA A 227 10.21 -4.12 59.10
C ALA A 227 10.29 -5.03 60.32
N VAL A 228 11.49 -5.15 60.86
CA VAL A 228 11.77 -5.84 62.14
C VAL A 228 11.35 -4.88 63.26
N PRO A 229 10.55 -5.33 64.25
CA PRO A 229 10.28 -4.49 65.43
C PRO A 229 11.56 -4.48 66.31
N GLY A 230 12.07 -3.29 66.55
CA GLY A 230 13.15 -3.03 67.49
C GLY A 230 12.67 -3.05 68.94
N GLU A 231 13.46 -3.61 69.77
CA GLU A 231 13.42 -3.45 71.25
C GLU A 231 13.65 -2.00 71.66
#